data_b8dad79c9ddf45fa5a4651e8a67b4eef
#
_entry.id   b8dad79c9ddf45fa5a4651e8a67b4eef
#
_cell.length_a   1.000
_cell.length_b   1.000
_cell.length_c   1.000
_cell.angle_alpha   90.00
_cell.angle_beta   90.00
_cell.angle_gamma   90.00
#
_symmetry.space_group_name_H-M   'P 1'
#
loop_
_entity.id
_entity.type
_entity.pdbx_description
1 polymer ?
#
loop_
_entity_poly.entity_id
_entity_poly.type
_entity_poly.pdbx_seq_one_letter_code
_entity_poly.pdbx_strand_id
1 'polypeptide(L)'
;MLAMASTVVKGIEGLVARGAEIEKIATKLGQWYTLAADITQAEQEAENPPLFKQLFGGESVEQEALNATIAKQKLKEHEATIRGMICMAYGTEVYREMMQMRREIKERRERTLYRQRRRRRLLLDVVAGIVGIGVSAFVIYSVVWIISTA
;
A
#
# COMPACT_ATOMS: atom_id res chain seq x y z
N MET A 1 -4.73 -11.00 9.58
CA MET A 1 -5.21 -9.66 9.17
C MET A 1 -6.73 -9.55 9.15
N LEU A 2 -7.50 -10.41 8.47
CA LEU A 2 -8.98 -10.35 8.45
C LEU A 2 -9.63 -10.37 9.84
N ALA A 3 -9.15 -11.20 10.77
CA ALA A 3 -9.66 -11.24 12.15
C ALA A 3 -9.49 -9.88 12.86
N MET A 4 -8.38 -9.20 12.63
CA MET A 4 -8.14 -7.85 13.18
C MET A 4 -9.10 -6.83 12.57
N ALA A 5 -9.32 -6.86 11.24
CA ALA A 5 -10.29 -5.99 10.58
C ALA A 5 -11.70 -6.19 11.14
N SER A 6 -12.13 -7.45 11.33
CA SER A 6 -13.42 -7.78 11.97
C SER A 6 -13.53 -7.27 13.41
N THR A 7 -12.45 -7.35 14.19
CA THR A 7 -12.42 -6.82 15.56
C THR A 7 -12.59 -5.28 15.57
N VAL A 8 -11.97 -4.59 14.61
CA VAL A 8 -12.12 -3.13 14.50
C VAL A 8 -13.54 -2.75 14.09
N VAL A 9 -14.20 -3.53 13.21
CA VAL A 9 -15.63 -3.32 12.84
C VAL A 9 -16.52 -3.43 14.07
N LYS A 10 -16.35 -4.49 14.88
CA LYS A 10 -17.08 -4.65 16.15
C LYS A 10 -16.80 -3.50 17.13
N GLY A 11 -15.58 -2.99 17.14
CA GLY A 11 -15.22 -1.80 17.92
C GLY A 11 -15.96 -0.54 17.46
N ILE A 12 -16.11 -0.33 16.14
CA ILE A 12 -16.89 0.78 15.58
C ILE A 12 -18.38 0.61 15.96
N GLU A 13 -18.93 -0.59 15.77
CA GLU A 13 -20.31 -0.92 16.14
C GLU A 13 -20.59 -0.58 17.63
N GLY A 14 -19.70 -1.01 18.52
CA GLY A 14 -19.82 -0.71 19.94
C GLY A 14 -19.69 0.79 20.28
N LEU A 15 -18.94 1.57 19.52
CA LEU A 15 -18.87 3.03 19.68
C LEU A 15 -20.13 3.71 19.17
N VAL A 16 -20.64 3.31 18.01
CA VAL A 16 -21.89 3.84 17.41
C VAL A 16 -23.08 3.54 18.31
N ALA A 17 -23.20 2.30 18.81
CA ALA A 17 -24.28 1.89 19.69
C ALA A 17 -24.33 2.69 21.03
N ARG A 18 -23.19 3.20 21.47
CA ARG A 18 -23.08 4.04 22.66
C ARG A 18 -23.19 5.54 22.38
N GLY A 19 -23.43 5.95 21.15
CA GLY A 19 -23.47 7.35 20.77
C GLY A 19 -22.13 8.07 20.97
N ALA A 20 -21.01 7.40 20.73
CA ALA A 20 -19.68 7.97 20.94
C ALA A 20 -19.42 9.15 20.01
N GLU A 21 -18.53 10.06 20.42
CA GLU A 21 -18.08 11.18 19.59
C GLU A 21 -17.51 10.71 18.26
N ILE A 22 -17.81 11.45 17.20
CA ILE A 22 -17.44 11.11 15.83
C ILE A 22 -15.92 10.95 15.65
N GLU A 23 -15.10 11.68 16.43
CA GLU A 23 -13.64 11.59 16.40
C GLU A 23 -13.12 10.21 16.82
N LYS A 24 -13.75 9.60 17.82
CA LYS A 24 -13.40 8.24 18.26
C LYS A 24 -13.71 7.22 17.19
N ILE A 25 -14.83 7.42 16.48
CA ILE A 25 -15.23 6.58 15.35
C ILE A 25 -14.28 6.78 14.17
N ALA A 26 -13.93 8.03 13.83
CA ALA A 26 -13.00 8.37 12.78
C ALA A 26 -11.62 7.73 13.01
N THR A 27 -11.14 7.72 14.26
CA THR A 27 -9.89 7.06 14.64
C THR A 27 -9.95 5.54 14.38
N LYS A 28 -11.01 4.88 14.80
CA LYS A 28 -11.22 3.44 14.56
C LYS A 28 -11.39 3.13 13.07
N LEU A 29 -12.11 3.97 12.36
CA LEU A 29 -12.28 3.86 10.92
C LEU A 29 -10.94 4.00 10.19
N GLY A 30 -10.07 4.91 10.62
CA GLY A 30 -8.71 5.03 10.11
C GLY A 30 -7.89 3.75 10.30
N GLN A 31 -7.99 3.11 11.47
CA GLN A 31 -7.35 1.81 11.74
C GLN A 31 -7.89 0.72 10.80
N TRP A 32 -9.20 0.66 10.59
CA TRP A 32 -9.82 -0.31 9.68
C TRP A 32 -9.32 -0.11 8.23
N TYR A 33 -9.25 1.13 7.76
CA TYR A 33 -8.75 1.41 6.40
C TYR A 33 -7.27 1.06 6.21
N THR A 34 -6.45 1.19 7.24
CA THR A 34 -5.06 0.75 7.18
C THR A 34 -4.99 -0.77 7.00
N LEU A 35 -5.71 -1.52 7.83
CA LEU A 35 -5.79 -2.98 7.72
C LEU A 35 -6.38 -3.43 6.38
N ALA A 36 -7.40 -2.74 5.87
CA ALA A 36 -7.99 -3.03 4.56
C ALA A 36 -7.00 -2.79 3.41
N ALA A 37 -6.18 -1.74 3.50
CA ALA A 37 -5.14 -1.47 2.52
C ALA A 37 -4.05 -2.55 2.52
N ASP A 38 -3.61 -3.00 3.70
CA ASP A 38 -2.62 -4.07 3.84
C ASP A 38 -3.14 -5.39 3.27
N ILE A 39 -4.43 -5.73 3.51
CA ILE A 39 -5.07 -6.92 2.96
C ILE A 39 -5.16 -6.82 1.43
N THR A 40 -5.56 -5.66 0.90
CA THR A 40 -5.67 -5.45 -0.55
C THR A 40 -4.29 -5.52 -1.23
N GLN A 41 -3.24 -5.01 -0.59
CA GLN A 41 -1.89 -5.15 -1.11
C GLN A 41 -1.44 -6.61 -1.14
N ALA A 42 -1.66 -7.35 -0.07
CA ALA A 42 -1.34 -8.78 -0.01
C ALA A 42 -2.11 -9.57 -1.07
N GLU A 43 -3.36 -9.18 -1.37
CA GLU A 43 -4.17 -9.75 -2.44
C GLU A 43 -3.55 -9.47 -3.82
N GLN A 44 -3.16 -8.23 -4.11
CA GLN A 44 -2.51 -7.88 -5.37
C GLN A 44 -1.19 -8.64 -5.58
N GLU A 45 -0.44 -8.87 -4.52
CA GLU A 45 0.78 -9.68 -4.56
C GLU A 45 0.46 -11.17 -4.80
N ALA A 46 -0.67 -11.66 -4.32
CA ALA A 46 -1.14 -13.02 -4.57
C ALA A 46 -1.73 -13.21 -5.98
N GLU A 47 -2.43 -12.20 -6.52
CA GLU A 47 -2.94 -12.20 -7.90
C GLU A 47 -1.80 -12.09 -8.94
N ASN A 48 -0.70 -11.41 -8.60
CA ASN A 48 0.46 -11.21 -9.47
C ASN A 48 1.75 -11.67 -8.77
N PRO A 49 1.90 -12.99 -8.51
CA PRO A 49 3.07 -13.50 -7.83
C PRO A 49 4.34 -13.31 -8.65
N PRO A 50 5.52 -13.05 -8.02
CA PRO A 50 6.79 -12.97 -8.70
C PRO A 50 7.05 -14.23 -9.55
N LEU A 51 7.73 -14.08 -10.69
CA LEU A 51 8.00 -15.17 -11.65
C LEU A 51 8.57 -16.44 -10.99
N PHE A 52 9.43 -16.27 -10.00
CA PHE A 52 10.00 -17.40 -9.24
C PHE A 52 8.92 -18.17 -8.47
N LYS A 53 7.95 -17.48 -7.85
CA LYS A 53 6.83 -18.09 -7.10
C LYS A 53 5.85 -18.79 -8.05
N GLN A 54 5.66 -18.25 -9.27
CA GLN A 54 4.83 -18.90 -10.30
C GLN A 54 5.43 -20.22 -10.78
N LEU A 55 6.77 -20.28 -10.91
CA LEU A 55 7.45 -21.48 -11.43
C LEU A 55 7.56 -22.62 -10.40
N PHE A 56 7.62 -22.28 -9.11
CA PHE A 56 7.89 -23.26 -8.03
C PHE A 56 6.78 -23.35 -6.97
N GLY A 57 5.70 -22.56 -7.10
CA GLY A 57 4.67 -22.41 -6.06
C GLY A 57 3.51 -23.43 -6.08
N GLY A 58 3.31 -24.15 -7.16
CA GLY A 58 2.32 -25.23 -7.27
C GLY A 58 0.94 -24.93 -6.65
N GLU A 59 0.38 -25.91 -5.94
CA GLU A 59 -0.95 -25.83 -5.27
C GLU A 59 -1.13 -24.67 -4.28
N SER A 60 -0.04 -24.14 -3.73
CA SER A 60 -0.11 -23.04 -2.77
C SER A 60 -0.60 -21.72 -3.41
N VAL A 61 -0.42 -21.52 -4.71
CA VAL A 61 -0.81 -20.29 -5.42
C VAL A 61 -2.33 -20.21 -5.59
N GLU A 62 -2.98 -21.33 -5.93
CA GLU A 62 -4.44 -21.37 -6.08
C GLU A 62 -5.14 -21.13 -4.74
N GLN A 63 -4.65 -21.76 -3.68
CA GLN A 63 -5.19 -21.56 -2.33
C GLN A 63 -5.01 -20.10 -1.86
N GLU A 64 -3.87 -19.49 -2.16
CA GLU A 64 -3.59 -18.10 -1.82
C GLU A 64 -4.52 -17.13 -2.59
N ALA A 65 -4.76 -17.38 -3.88
CA ALA A 65 -5.68 -16.60 -4.70
C ALA A 65 -7.15 -16.72 -4.21
N LEU A 66 -7.57 -17.92 -3.82
CA LEU A 66 -8.89 -18.16 -3.24
C LEU A 66 -9.06 -17.41 -1.91
N ASN A 67 -8.08 -17.50 -1.03
CA ASN A 67 -8.08 -16.80 0.25
C ASN A 67 -8.10 -15.29 0.07
N ALA A 68 -7.38 -14.76 -0.92
CA ALA A 68 -7.38 -13.35 -1.29
C ALA A 68 -8.77 -12.90 -1.76
N THR A 69 -9.43 -13.67 -2.61
CA THR A 69 -10.78 -13.38 -3.10
C THR A 69 -11.81 -13.36 -1.96
N ILE A 70 -11.74 -14.33 -1.05
CA ILE A 70 -12.61 -14.37 0.14
C ILE A 70 -12.34 -13.15 1.04
N ALA A 71 -11.07 -12.76 1.19
CA ALA A 71 -10.69 -11.59 1.97
C ALA A 71 -11.30 -10.31 1.41
N LYS A 72 -11.23 -10.12 0.10
CA LYS A 72 -11.82 -8.99 -0.62
C LYS A 72 -13.33 -8.91 -0.44
N GLN A 73 -14.02 -10.04 -0.57
CA GLN A 73 -15.46 -10.10 -0.36
C GLN A 73 -15.83 -9.66 1.07
N LYS A 74 -15.14 -10.19 2.07
CA LYS A 74 -15.36 -9.81 3.48
C LYS A 74 -15.05 -8.33 3.75
N LEU A 75 -14.02 -7.77 3.12
CA LEU A 75 -13.74 -6.34 3.25
C LEU A 75 -14.88 -5.48 2.69
N LYS A 76 -15.48 -5.84 1.56
CA LYS A 76 -16.64 -5.15 1.00
C LYS A 76 -17.86 -5.22 1.92
N GLU A 77 -18.10 -6.38 2.52
CA GLU A 77 -19.18 -6.56 3.51
C GLU A 77 -18.95 -5.69 4.75
N HIS A 78 -17.73 -5.66 5.26
CA HIS A 78 -17.36 -4.79 6.39
C HIS A 78 -17.53 -3.30 6.04
N GLU A 79 -17.12 -2.88 4.85
CA GLU A 79 -17.27 -1.49 4.40
C GLU A 79 -18.75 -1.09 4.31
N ALA A 80 -19.59 -1.96 3.74
CA ALA A 80 -21.02 -1.74 3.66
C ALA A 80 -21.66 -1.63 5.06
N THR A 81 -21.27 -2.51 5.98
CA THR A 81 -21.73 -2.51 7.37
C THR A 81 -21.34 -1.21 8.09
N ILE A 82 -20.08 -0.81 8.02
CA ILE A 82 -19.57 0.43 8.62
C ILE A 82 -20.31 1.65 8.06
N ARG A 83 -20.46 1.70 6.72
CA ARG A 83 -21.23 2.76 6.06
C ARG A 83 -22.65 2.85 6.58
N GLY A 84 -23.35 1.71 6.62
CA GLY A 84 -24.72 1.65 7.12
C GLY A 84 -24.83 2.20 8.53
N MET A 85 -23.97 1.72 9.45
CA MET A 85 -23.97 2.16 10.85
C MET A 85 -23.72 3.67 11.01
N ILE A 86 -22.71 4.21 10.31
CA ILE A 86 -22.37 5.64 10.41
C ILE A 86 -23.47 6.49 9.79
N CYS A 87 -24.00 6.12 8.62
CA CYS A 87 -25.08 6.85 7.97
C CYS A 87 -26.37 6.87 8.81
N MET A 88 -26.68 5.78 9.52
CA MET A 88 -27.85 5.72 10.40
C MET A 88 -27.68 6.56 11.66
N ALA A 89 -26.49 6.58 12.26
CA ALA A 89 -26.24 7.24 13.54
C ALA A 89 -25.90 8.72 13.40
N TYR A 90 -25.16 9.11 12.37
CA TYR A 90 -24.61 10.47 12.21
C TYR A 90 -25.04 11.17 10.92
N GLY A 91 -25.76 10.46 10.03
CA GLY A 91 -26.21 10.98 8.75
C GLY A 91 -25.25 10.73 7.59
N THR A 92 -25.79 10.78 6.39
CA THR A 92 -25.05 10.51 5.15
C THR A 92 -24.04 11.59 4.80
N GLU A 93 -24.31 12.85 5.21
CA GLU A 93 -23.41 13.98 4.96
C GLU A 93 -22.10 13.81 5.71
N VAL A 94 -22.16 13.47 7.00
CA VAL A 94 -20.98 13.24 7.83
C VAL A 94 -20.10 12.12 7.24
N TYR A 95 -20.74 11.03 6.79
CA TYR A 95 -20.00 9.95 6.12
C TYR A 95 -19.33 10.44 4.83
N ARG A 96 -20.02 11.27 4.04
CA ARG A 96 -19.49 11.83 2.79
C ARG A 96 -18.28 12.73 3.05
N GLU A 97 -18.35 13.62 4.01
CA GLU A 97 -17.24 14.48 4.40
C GLU A 97 -16.02 13.68 4.88
N MET A 98 -16.23 12.65 5.70
CA MET A 98 -15.17 11.75 6.13
C MET A 98 -14.49 11.05 4.94
N MET A 99 -15.26 10.62 3.93
CA MET A 99 -14.71 9.99 2.73
C MET A 99 -13.96 10.98 1.85
N GLN A 100 -14.42 12.22 1.73
CA GLN A 100 -13.71 13.28 0.99
C GLN A 100 -12.37 13.59 1.65
N MET A 101 -12.37 13.83 2.95
CA MET A 101 -11.15 14.09 3.72
C MET A 101 -10.13 12.94 3.59
N ARG A 102 -10.61 11.68 3.64
CA ARG A 102 -9.76 10.52 3.43
C ARG A 102 -9.11 10.51 2.04
N ARG A 103 -9.87 10.82 0.97
CA ARG A 103 -9.35 10.90 -0.41
C ARG A 103 -8.27 11.97 -0.53
N GLU A 104 -8.51 13.14 0.02
CA GLU A 104 -7.54 14.22 0.02
C GLU A 104 -6.23 13.85 0.73
N ILE A 105 -6.33 13.21 1.92
CA ILE A 105 -5.15 12.76 2.66
C ILE A 105 -4.39 11.70 1.85
N LYS A 106 -5.11 10.74 1.23
CA LYS A 106 -4.50 9.73 0.38
C LYS A 106 -3.76 10.35 -0.80
N GLU A 107 -4.40 11.26 -1.53
CA GLU A 107 -3.77 11.96 -2.64
C GLU A 107 -2.54 12.78 -2.22
N ARG A 108 -2.60 13.47 -1.07
CA ARG A 108 -1.44 14.19 -0.54
C ARG A 108 -0.27 13.25 -0.24
N ARG A 109 -0.54 12.09 0.38
CA ARG A 109 0.47 11.06 0.65
C ARG A 109 1.07 10.49 -0.63
N GLU A 110 0.24 10.15 -1.62
CA GLU A 110 0.68 9.65 -2.91
C GLU A 110 1.59 10.66 -3.63
N ARG A 111 1.20 11.93 -3.70
CA ARG A 111 2.01 13.00 -4.28
C ARG A 111 3.38 13.12 -3.60
N THR A 112 3.44 12.94 -2.29
CA THR A 112 4.70 12.97 -1.51
C THR A 112 5.58 11.76 -1.84
N LEU A 113 5.00 10.56 -1.91
CA LEU A 113 5.70 9.33 -2.28
C LEU A 113 6.23 9.37 -3.72
N TYR A 114 5.44 9.89 -4.67
CA TYR A 114 5.89 10.06 -6.06
C TYR A 114 7.09 11.01 -6.16
N ARG A 115 7.09 12.12 -5.40
CA ARG A 115 8.23 13.05 -5.34
C ARG A 115 9.49 12.38 -4.78
N GLN A 116 9.35 11.55 -3.74
CA GLN A 116 10.47 10.81 -3.15
C GLN A 116 11.03 9.74 -4.10
N ARG A 117 10.16 8.97 -4.77
CA ARG A 117 10.57 7.96 -5.75
C ARG A 117 11.29 8.58 -6.94
N ARG A 118 10.81 9.73 -7.44
CA ARG A 118 11.46 10.46 -8.54
C ARG A 118 12.84 10.96 -8.14
N ARG A 119 13.01 11.50 -6.92
CA ARG A 119 14.32 11.91 -6.40
C ARG A 119 15.30 10.74 -6.27
N ARG A 120 14.84 9.59 -5.77
CA ARG A 120 15.68 8.39 -5.67
C ARG A 120 16.14 7.89 -7.04
N ARG A 121 15.27 7.87 -8.05
CA ARG A 121 15.65 7.48 -9.42
C ARG A 121 16.70 8.44 -9.99
N LEU A 122 16.49 9.74 -9.87
CA LEU A 122 17.49 10.74 -10.31
C LEU A 122 18.83 10.57 -9.62
N LEU A 123 18.85 10.29 -8.32
CA LEU A 123 20.11 10.03 -7.59
C LEU A 123 20.81 8.76 -8.10
N LEU A 124 20.05 7.69 -8.35
CA LEU A 124 20.63 6.45 -8.90
C LEU A 124 21.17 6.67 -10.31
N ASP A 125 20.48 7.42 -11.16
CA ASP A 125 20.93 7.74 -12.51
C ASP A 125 22.21 8.59 -12.49
N VAL A 126 22.31 9.57 -11.58
CA VAL A 126 23.51 10.40 -11.39
C VAL A 126 24.67 9.55 -10.90
N VAL A 127 24.47 8.68 -9.90
CA VAL A 127 25.51 7.78 -9.39
C VAL A 127 25.96 6.81 -10.46
N ALA A 128 25.04 6.21 -11.24
CA ALA A 128 25.37 5.34 -12.36
C ALA A 128 26.20 6.07 -13.43
N GLY A 129 25.86 7.32 -13.74
CA GLY A 129 26.62 8.16 -14.66
C GLY A 129 28.04 8.42 -14.18
N ILE A 130 28.22 8.80 -12.90
CA ILE A 130 29.55 9.05 -12.31
C ILE A 130 30.41 7.77 -12.34
N VAL A 131 29.82 6.63 -11.97
CA VAL A 131 30.54 5.33 -12.02
C VAL A 131 30.93 4.99 -13.45
N GLY A 132 30.05 5.18 -14.44
CA GLY A 132 30.34 4.94 -15.84
C GLY A 132 31.50 5.78 -16.36
N ILE A 133 31.52 7.08 -16.03
CA ILE A 133 32.63 7.99 -16.40
C ILE A 133 33.93 7.57 -15.71
N GLY A 134 33.91 7.20 -14.44
CA GLY A 134 35.08 6.74 -13.68
C GLY A 134 35.68 5.47 -14.29
N VAL A 135 34.86 4.50 -14.63
CA VAL A 135 35.32 3.25 -15.28
C VAL A 135 35.92 3.54 -16.67
N SER A 136 35.29 4.40 -17.47
CA SER A 136 35.80 4.78 -18.80
C SER A 136 37.18 5.46 -18.69
N ALA A 137 37.32 6.41 -17.78
CA ALA A 137 38.57 7.11 -17.53
C ALA A 137 39.68 6.15 -17.08
N PHE A 138 39.35 5.20 -16.20
CA PHE A 138 40.28 4.18 -15.70
C PHE A 138 40.78 3.26 -16.86
N VAL A 139 39.87 2.82 -17.74
CA VAL A 139 40.23 2.00 -18.89
C VAL A 139 41.16 2.77 -19.83
N ILE A 140 40.84 4.01 -20.16
CA ILE A 140 41.68 4.84 -21.03
C ILE A 140 43.05 5.04 -20.39
N TYR A 141 43.11 5.35 -19.09
CA TYR A 141 44.38 5.52 -18.38
C TYR A 141 45.23 4.24 -18.41
N SER A 142 44.63 3.06 -18.19
CA SER A 142 45.33 1.78 -18.19
C SER A 142 45.90 1.44 -19.57
N VAL A 143 45.15 1.72 -20.64
CA VAL A 143 45.61 1.52 -22.04
C VAL A 143 46.78 2.43 -22.37
N VAL A 144 46.70 3.72 -22.05
CA VAL A 144 47.78 4.69 -22.27
C VAL A 144 49.03 4.28 -21.50
N TRP A 145 48.90 3.84 -20.25
CA TRP A 145 50.01 3.40 -19.39
C TRP A 145 50.71 2.16 -20.00
N ILE A 146 49.96 1.18 -20.50
CA ILE A 146 50.50 -0.02 -21.16
C ILE A 146 51.31 0.38 -22.41
N ILE A 147 50.77 1.27 -23.26
CA ILE A 147 51.44 1.72 -24.50
C ILE A 147 52.70 2.53 -24.19
N SER A 148 52.68 3.30 -23.09
CA SER A 148 53.85 4.11 -22.64
C SER A 148 54.99 3.28 -22.03
N THR A 149 54.67 2.04 -21.60
CA THR A 149 55.64 1.17 -20.89
C THR A 149 56.19 0.04 -21.81
N ALA A 150 55.60 -0.12 -23.00
CA ALA A 150 56.04 -1.05 -24.05
C ALA A 150 56.98 -0.36 -25.03
#